data_823b3c231e3e2de5cb481d6297b3eca2
#
_entry.id   823b3c231e3e2de5cb481d6297b3eca2
#
_cell.length_a   1.000
_cell.length_b   1.000
_cell.length_c   1.000
_cell.angle_alpha   90.00
_cell.angle_beta   90.00
_cell.angle_gamma   90.00
#
_symmetry.space_group_name_H-M   'P 1'
#
loop_
_entity.id
_entity.type
_entity.pdbx_description
1 polymer ?
#
loop_
_entity_poly.entity_id
_entity_poly.type
_entity_poly.pdbx_seq_one_letter_code
_entity_poly.pdbx_strand_id
1 'polypeptide(L)'
;GNHRSFFDIVVTYARCPGLTGYISKDGVNKVPILGLWMRRLYCLFLDRKDLKQGLKVILTAIDQVKSGISICIFPEGTRNKDAEHPDTLLPFKEGSFKIAQKTKCPIVPMVLTGTADVFENHFPWVKSTKVTLTYGKPIYVSELSKEDQKRLGSYCEKIIQDMLNQELASQTK
;
A
#
# COMPACT_ATOMS: atom_id res chain seq x y z
N GLY A 1 -2.00 2.08 -1.91
CA GLY A 1 -2.92 1.21 -2.67
C GLY A 1 -3.82 0.36 -1.82
N ASN A 2 -4.81 -0.29 -2.44
CA ASN A 2 -5.65 -1.32 -1.83
C ASN A 2 -4.85 -2.61 -1.61
N HIS A 3 -5.27 -3.45 -0.63
CA HIS A 3 -4.53 -4.65 -0.26
C HIS A 3 -5.43 -5.87 -0.11
N ARG A 4 -5.32 -6.81 -1.04
CA ARG A 4 -6.12 -8.04 -1.02
C ARG A 4 -5.28 -9.32 -1.02
N SER A 5 -4.04 -9.26 -1.52
CA SER A 5 -3.20 -10.44 -1.75
C SER A 5 -1.75 -10.22 -1.31
N PHE A 6 -1.03 -11.30 -1.04
CA PHE A 6 0.44 -11.28 -0.99
C PHE A 6 1.04 -10.87 -2.34
N PHE A 7 0.36 -11.19 -3.44
CA PHE A 7 0.80 -10.86 -4.78
C PHE A 7 0.73 -9.35 -5.09
N ASP A 8 0.00 -8.55 -4.30
CA ASP A 8 0.03 -7.08 -4.43
C ASP A 8 1.46 -6.56 -4.30
N ILE A 9 2.24 -7.12 -3.36
CA ILE A 9 3.64 -6.71 -3.15
C ILE A 9 4.49 -7.15 -4.34
N VAL A 10 4.31 -8.36 -4.83
CA VAL A 10 5.10 -8.90 -5.96
C VAL A 10 4.85 -8.08 -7.23
N VAL A 11 3.59 -7.79 -7.53
CA VAL A 11 3.19 -7.02 -8.72
C VAL A 11 3.68 -5.59 -8.63
N THR A 12 3.45 -4.92 -7.50
CA THR A 12 3.88 -3.52 -7.34
C THR A 12 5.39 -3.40 -7.30
N TYR A 13 6.12 -4.32 -6.66
CA TYR A 13 7.58 -4.32 -6.64
C TYR A 13 8.17 -4.43 -8.06
N ALA A 14 7.59 -5.27 -8.92
CA ALA A 14 8.03 -5.44 -10.30
C ALA A 14 7.72 -4.21 -11.20
N ARG A 15 6.86 -3.31 -10.76
CA ARG A 15 6.35 -2.18 -11.55
C ARG A 15 6.61 -0.80 -10.93
N CYS A 16 7.02 -0.73 -9.67
CA CYS A 16 7.44 0.54 -9.08
C CYS A 16 8.75 1.02 -9.70
N PRO A 17 8.82 2.28 -10.14
CA PRO A 17 10.07 2.84 -10.65
C PRO A 17 11.06 3.09 -9.50
N GLY A 18 12.31 2.75 -9.70
CA GLY A 18 13.40 3.04 -8.77
C GLY A 18 13.36 2.22 -7.47
N LEU A 19 14.15 2.68 -6.50
CA LEU A 19 14.23 2.03 -5.20
C LEU A 19 12.93 2.24 -4.41
N THR A 20 12.29 1.14 -4.02
CA THR A 20 11.01 1.18 -3.30
C THR A 20 11.04 0.24 -2.10
N GLY A 21 10.84 0.80 -0.92
CA GLY A 21 10.64 0.06 0.31
C GLY A 21 9.15 -0.15 0.61
N TYR A 22 8.84 -1.09 1.49
CA TYR A 22 7.47 -1.40 1.92
C TYR A 22 7.35 -1.32 3.43
N ILE A 23 6.20 -0.90 3.94
CA ILE A 23 5.87 -1.05 5.35
C ILE A 23 5.09 -2.34 5.53
N SER A 24 5.71 -3.31 6.21
CA SER A 24 5.19 -4.66 6.43
C SER A 24 4.95 -4.94 7.90
N LYS A 25 4.18 -6.00 8.20
CA LYS A 25 3.97 -6.48 9.58
C LYS A 25 5.27 -7.09 10.13
N ASP A 26 5.61 -6.82 11.40
CA ASP A 26 6.83 -7.35 12.05
C ASP A 26 6.98 -8.88 11.97
N GLY A 27 5.87 -9.62 12.01
CA GLY A 27 5.91 -11.08 11.87
C GLY A 27 6.62 -11.58 10.62
N VAL A 28 6.60 -10.84 9.51
CA VAL A 28 7.27 -11.20 8.25
C VAL A 28 8.79 -11.09 8.39
N ASN A 29 9.29 -10.19 9.24
CA ASN A 29 10.72 -10.04 9.54
C ASN A 29 11.35 -11.31 10.13
N LYS A 30 10.53 -12.14 10.78
CA LYS A 30 10.97 -13.39 11.46
C LYS A 30 11.04 -14.58 10.50
N VAL A 31 10.55 -14.45 9.26
CA VAL A 31 10.64 -15.49 8.25
C VAL A 31 12.08 -15.55 7.74
N PRO A 32 12.78 -16.69 7.87
CA PRO A 32 14.15 -16.84 7.37
C PRO A 32 14.27 -16.45 5.90
N ILE A 33 15.40 -15.91 5.50
CA ILE A 33 15.71 -15.46 4.14
C ILE A 33 14.81 -14.27 3.72
N LEU A 34 13.47 -14.38 3.79
CA LEU A 34 12.55 -13.32 3.38
C LEU A 34 12.76 -12.04 4.20
N GLY A 35 12.82 -12.12 5.53
CA GLY A 35 13.05 -10.96 6.38
C GLY A 35 14.42 -10.30 6.12
N LEU A 36 15.45 -11.10 5.88
CA LEU A 36 16.78 -10.59 5.51
C LEU A 36 16.74 -9.87 4.16
N TRP A 37 16.09 -10.47 3.17
CA TRP A 37 15.95 -9.91 1.83
C TRP A 37 15.15 -8.60 1.85
N MET A 38 14.01 -8.57 2.53
CA MET A 38 13.19 -7.38 2.67
C MET A 38 13.92 -6.22 3.34
N ARG A 39 14.75 -6.49 4.36
CA ARG A 39 15.57 -5.42 4.97
C ARG A 39 16.54 -4.79 3.99
N ARG A 40 17.13 -5.59 3.10
CA ARG A 40 18.03 -5.10 2.03
C ARG A 40 17.31 -4.33 0.94
N LEU A 41 15.99 -4.50 0.83
CA LEU A 41 15.11 -3.77 -0.07
C LEU A 41 14.41 -2.59 0.63
N TYR A 42 15.02 -2.03 1.67
CA TYR A 42 14.51 -0.85 2.40
C TYR A 42 13.14 -1.05 3.03
N CYS A 43 12.67 -2.29 3.19
CA CYS A 43 11.40 -2.57 3.83
C CYS A 43 11.48 -2.32 5.34
N LEU A 44 10.45 -1.75 5.89
CA LEU A 44 10.30 -1.43 7.30
C LEU A 44 9.27 -2.36 7.93
N PHE A 45 9.50 -2.77 9.16
CA PHE A 45 8.64 -3.72 9.87
C PHE A 45 7.94 -3.03 11.02
N LEU A 46 6.61 -3.05 11.00
CA LEU A 46 5.75 -2.37 11.96
C LEU A 46 5.11 -3.36 12.90
N ASP A 47 5.38 -3.22 14.21
CA ASP A 47 4.55 -3.79 15.24
C ASP A 47 3.42 -2.79 15.58
N ARG A 48 2.19 -3.18 15.28
CA ARG A 48 1.00 -2.34 15.49
C ARG A 48 0.62 -2.20 16.96
N LYS A 49 1.17 -3.03 17.83
CA LYS A 49 0.92 -2.98 19.29
C LYS A 49 1.91 -2.07 20.01
N ASP A 50 3.05 -1.77 19.39
CA ASP A 50 4.08 -0.90 19.95
C ASP A 50 4.08 0.47 19.26
N LEU A 51 3.47 1.46 19.94
CA LEU A 51 3.40 2.83 19.43
C LEU A 51 4.78 3.49 19.28
N LYS A 52 5.74 3.17 20.18
CA LYS A 52 7.09 3.73 20.11
C LYS A 52 7.84 3.20 18.91
N GLN A 53 7.74 1.89 18.67
CA GLN A 53 8.31 1.25 17.48
C GLN A 53 7.64 1.77 16.21
N GLY A 54 6.32 1.96 16.22
CA GLY A 54 5.59 2.55 15.11
C GLY A 54 6.08 3.95 14.75
N LEU A 55 6.32 4.80 15.74
CA LEU A 55 6.89 6.14 15.52
C LEU A 55 8.29 6.06 14.89
N LYS A 56 9.15 5.16 15.39
CA LYS A 56 10.49 4.95 14.84
C LYS A 56 10.44 4.53 13.37
N VAL A 57 9.53 3.62 13.00
CA VAL A 57 9.30 3.19 11.62
C VAL A 57 8.93 4.37 10.73
N ILE A 58 8.00 5.23 11.17
CA ILE A 58 7.61 6.42 10.41
C ILE A 58 8.78 7.40 10.24
N LEU A 59 9.58 7.63 11.28
CA LEU A 59 10.76 8.50 11.17
C LEU A 59 11.78 7.92 10.18
N THR A 60 12.06 6.62 10.25
CA THR A 60 12.96 5.95 9.28
C THR A 60 12.41 6.05 7.85
N ALA A 61 11.09 5.87 7.66
CA ALA A 61 10.48 6.04 6.34
C ALA A 61 10.61 7.47 5.80
N ILE A 62 10.49 8.48 6.68
CA ILE A 62 10.71 9.89 6.33
C ILE A 62 12.16 10.10 5.83
N ASP A 63 13.14 9.53 6.51
CA ASP A 63 14.55 9.65 6.14
C ASP A 63 14.83 8.92 4.81
N GLN A 64 14.23 7.75 4.60
CA GLN A 64 14.31 7.02 3.32
C GLN A 64 13.73 7.85 2.17
N VAL A 65 12.54 8.45 2.35
CA VAL A 65 11.93 9.30 1.31
C VAL A 65 12.81 10.51 1.01
N LYS A 66 13.39 11.16 2.03
CA LYS A 66 14.32 12.28 1.83
C LYS A 66 15.60 11.87 1.10
N SER A 67 16.01 10.60 1.20
CA SER A 67 17.16 10.06 0.46
C SER A 67 16.82 9.57 -0.94
N GLY A 68 15.57 9.75 -1.41
CA GLY A 68 15.14 9.40 -2.76
C GLY A 68 14.53 7.99 -2.89
N ILE A 69 14.28 7.30 -1.78
CA ILE A 69 13.65 5.97 -1.78
C ILE A 69 12.13 6.15 -1.70
N SER A 70 11.39 5.54 -2.61
CA SER A 70 9.93 5.52 -2.55
C SER A 70 9.45 4.54 -1.46
N ILE A 71 8.32 4.86 -0.83
CA ILE A 71 7.69 3.96 0.15
C ILE A 71 6.31 3.56 -0.35
N CYS A 72 6.13 2.27 -0.62
CA CYS A 72 4.86 1.69 -0.95
C CYS A 72 4.11 1.31 0.33
N ILE A 73 2.87 1.75 0.45
CA ILE A 73 2.04 1.54 1.65
C ILE A 73 0.66 1.05 1.24
N PHE A 74 0.18 0.05 1.97
CA PHE A 74 -1.21 -0.38 1.96
C PHE A 74 -1.90 0.14 3.23
N PRO A 75 -2.58 1.31 3.17
CA PRO A 75 -3.02 2.03 4.37
C PRO A 75 -4.17 1.35 5.12
N GLU A 76 -4.81 0.36 4.52
CA GLU A 76 -5.74 -0.57 5.21
C GLU A 76 -5.04 -1.28 6.37
N GLY A 77 -3.75 -1.47 6.24
CA GLY A 77 -2.90 -2.07 7.26
C GLY A 77 -3.08 -3.59 7.38
N THR A 78 -4.00 -4.20 6.68
CA THR A 78 -4.19 -5.65 6.55
C THR A 78 -4.80 -5.94 5.20
N ARG A 79 -4.70 -7.18 4.74
CA ARG A 79 -5.40 -7.61 3.53
C ARG A 79 -6.91 -7.63 3.77
N ASN A 80 -7.67 -7.04 2.86
CA ASN A 80 -9.10 -7.21 2.83
C ASN A 80 -9.41 -8.61 2.28
N LYS A 81 -10.05 -9.45 3.10
CA LYS A 81 -10.37 -10.84 2.78
C LYS A 81 -11.83 -11.04 2.36
N ASP A 82 -12.58 -9.97 2.25
CA ASP A 82 -13.97 -10.02 1.81
C ASP A 82 -14.01 -10.34 0.32
N ALA A 83 -14.27 -11.61 0.00
CA ALA A 83 -14.36 -12.08 -1.37
C ALA A 83 -15.73 -11.75 -2.02
N GLU A 84 -16.75 -11.49 -1.21
CA GLU A 84 -18.10 -11.18 -1.69
C GLU A 84 -18.20 -9.73 -2.17
N HIS A 85 -17.39 -8.83 -1.59
CA HIS A 85 -17.37 -7.42 -1.94
C HIS A 85 -15.96 -7.00 -2.40
N PRO A 86 -15.54 -7.39 -3.63
CA PRO A 86 -14.21 -7.07 -4.15
C PRO A 86 -14.00 -5.58 -4.42
N ASP A 87 -15.08 -4.82 -4.47
CA ASP A 87 -15.16 -3.38 -4.68
C ASP A 87 -15.01 -2.54 -3.40
N THR A 88 -14.93 -3.16 -2.22
CA THR A 88 -14.82 -2.45 -0.95
C THR A 88 -13.39 -2.34 -0.44
N LEU A 89 -13.08 -1.23 0.21
CA LEU A 89 -11.84 -1.00 0.93
C LEU A 89 -12.05 -1.12 2.43
N LEU A 90 -11.01 -1.53 3.17
CA LEU A 90 -10.98 -1.33 4.61
C LEU A 90 -10.58 0.11 4.94
N PRO A 91 -11.03 0.67 6.08
CA PRO A 91 -10.71 2.04 6.46
C PRO A 91 -9.20 2.31 6.51
N PHE A 92 -8.78 3.42 5.92
CA PHE A 92 -7.37 3.79 5.86
C PHE A 92 -6.86 4.32 7.20
N LYS A 93 -5.65 3.90 7.56
CA LYS A 93 -4.98 4.33 8.79
C LYS A 93 -4.31 5.68 8.56
N GLU A 94 -4.79 6.75 9.20
CA GLU A 94 -4.24 8.11 9.07
C GLU A 94 -2.73 8.19 9.34
N GLY A 95 -2.20 7.33 10.20
CA GLY A 95 -0.77 7.25 10.48
C GLY A 95 0.11 6.98 9.25
N SER A 96 -0.43 6.29 8.24
CA SER A 96 0.25 5.98 6.99
C SER A 96 0.61 7.23 6.17
N PHE A 97 -0.15 8.29 6.33
CA PHE A 97 0.00 9.54 5.57
C PHE A 97 0.94 10.55 6.23
N LYS A 98 1.40 10.30 7.45
CA LYS A 98 2.36 11.15 8.17
C LYS A 98 3.67 11.34 7.41
N ILE A 99 4.09 10.34 6.65
CA ILE A 99 5.31 10.39 5.84
C ILE A 99 5.16 11.49 4.79
N ALA A 100 4.11 11.46 3.97
CA ALA A 100 3.86 12.45 2.93
C ALA A 100 3.64 13.86 3.52
N GLN A 101 2.91 13.97 4.63
CA GLN A 101 2.71 15.25 5.32
C GLN A 101 4.05 15.89 5.77
N LYS A 102 4.99 15.08 6.27
CA LYS A 102 6.28 15.56 6.78
C LYS A 102 7.32 15.79 5.69
N THR A 103 7.34 14.96 4.65
CA THR A 103 8.33 15.07 3.56
C THR A 103 7.86 15.98 2.42
N LYS A 104 6.54 16.24 2.35
CA LYS A 104 5.87 16.93 1.22
C LYS A 104 6.05 16.21 -0.12
N CYS A 105 6.41 14.93 -0.10
CA CYS A 105 6.45 14.12 -1.32
C CYS A 105 5.03 13.89 -1.86
N PRO A 106 4.88 13.73 -3.18
CA PRO A 106 3.59 13.38 -3.77
C PRO A 106 3.14 11.98 -3.31
N ILE A 107 1.83 11.80 -3.18
CA ILE A 107 1.20 10.50 -3.00
C ILE A 107 0.71 10.03 -4.36
N VAL A 108 1.15 8.88 -4.83
CA VAL A 108 0.66 8.26 -6.06
C VAL A 108 -0.33 7.16 -5.66
N PRO A 109 -1.65 7.38 -5.82
CA PRO A 109 -2.64 6.34 -5.55
C PRO A 109 -2.51 5.22 -6.58
N MET A 110 -2.71 3.98 -6.15
CA MET A 110 -2.70 2.83 -7.04
C MET A 110 -3.81 1.85 -6.68
N VAL A 111 -4.31 1.14 -7.68
CA VAL A 111 -5.34 0.12 -7.55
C VAL A 111 -4.85 -1.19 -8.18
N LEU A 112 -5.05 -2.28 -7.44
CA LEU A 112 -4.79 -3.64 -7.90
C LEU A 112 -6.10 -4.43 -7.94
N THR A 113 -6.32 -5.17 -9.02
CA THR A 113 -7.42 -6.11 -9.17
C THR A 113 -6.93 -7.47 -9.66
N GLY A 114 -7.64 -8.54 -9.32
CA GLY A 114 -7.30 -9.91 -9.74
C GLY A 114 -6.17 -10.58 -8.93
N THR A 115 -5.51 -9.89 -8.02
CA THR A 115 -4.36 -10.45 -7.27
C THR A 115 -4.77 -11.55 -6.30
N ALA A 116 -5.97 -11.49 -5.69
CA ALA A 116 -6.47 -12.54 -4.80
C ALA A 116 -6.74 -13.86 -5.56
N ASP A 117 -7.09 -13.76 -6.84
CA ASP A 117 -7.33 -14.93 -7.69
C ASP A 117 -6.04 -15.64 -8.11
N VAL A 118 -4.88 -15.02 -7.90
CA VAL A 118 -3.58 -15.68 -8.11
C VAL A 118 -3.35 -16.76 -7.06
N PHE A 119 -3.71 -16.51 -5.80
CA PHE A 119 -3.36 -17.42 -4.70
C PHE A 119 -4.44 -17.56 -3.62
N GLU A 120 -4.91 -16.46 -3.00
CA GLU A 120 -5.76 -16.52 -1.80
C GLU A 120 -7.07 -17.27 -2.05
N ASN A 121 -7.70 -17.06 -3.20
CA ASN A 121 -8.96 -17.71 -3.59
C ASN A 121 -8.76 -19.16 -4.06
N HIS A 122 -7.50 -19.60 -4.18
CA HIS A 122 -7.15 -20.95 -4.68
C HIS A 122 -6.13 -21.66 -3.79
N PHE A 123 -5.93 -21.17 -2.55
CA PHE A 123 -4.97 -21.75 -1.62
C PHE A 123 -5.10 -23.27 -1.50
N PRO A 124 -3.99 -24.05 -1.55
CA PRO A 124 -2.59 -23.60 -1.62
C PRO A 124 -2.02 -23.42 -3.04
N TRP A 125 -2.83 -23.41 -4.07
CA TRP A 125 -2.39 -23.44 -5.46
C TRP A 125 -2.29 -22.02 -6.05
N VAL A 126 -1.24 -21.78 -6.82
CA VAL A 126 -1.11 -20.56 -7.63
C VAL A 126 -1.78 -20.80 -8.98
N LYS A 127 -2.65 -19.88 -9.38
CA LYS A 127 -3.32 -19.91 -10.69
C LYS A 127 -2.92 -18.73 -11.54
N SER A 128 -2.78 -18.97 -12.84
CA SER A 128 -2.65 -17.91 -13.83
C SER A 128 -3.95 -17.12 -13.92
N THR A 129 -3.88 -15.82 -13.71
CA THR A 129 -5.03 -14.93 -13.79
C THR A 129 -4.61 -13.57 -14.34
N LYS A 130 -5.58 -12.80 -14.85
CA LYS A 130 -5.34 -11.42 -15.26
C LYS A 130 -5.26 -10.54 -14.01
N VAL A 131 -4.16 -9.85 -13.85
CA VAL A 131 -3.95 -8.86 -12.80
C VAL A 131 -3.79 -7.49 -13.44
N THR A 132 -4.51 -6.50 -12.92
CA THR A 132 -4.37 -5.11 -13.34
C THR A 132 -3.78 -4.28 -12.22
N LEU A 133 -2.82 -3.42 -12.55
CA LEU A 133 -2.26 -2.39 -11.68
C LEU A 133 -2.42 -1.03 -12.37
N THR A 134 -3.24 -0.18 -11.80
CA THR A 134 -3.54 1.16 -12.31
C THR A 134 -3.00 2.22 -11.36
N TYR A 135 -2.20 3.15 -11.87
CA TYR A 135 -1.71 4.31 -11.12
C TYR A 135 -2.60 5.52 -11.40
N GLY A 136 -2.98 6.23 -10.35
CA GLY A 136 -3.69 7.51 -10.43
C GLY A 136 -2.75 8.70 -10.55
N LYS A 137 -3.33 9.89 -10.65
CA LYS A 137 -2.57 11.14 -10.67
C LYS A 137 -1.89 11.39 -9.33
N PRO A 138 -0.65 11.89 -9.31
CA PRO A 138 0.02 12.28 -8.06
C PRO A 138 -0.79 13.33 -7.30
N ILE A 139 -0.89 13.16 -5.99
CA ILE A 139 -1.55 14.06 -5.05
C ILE A 139 -0.47 14.82 -4.29
N TYR A 140 -0.44 16.12 -4.44
CA TYR A 140 0.46 17.02 -3.70
C TYR A 140 -0.29 17.55 -2.48
N VAL A 141 0.16 17.16 -1.28
CA VAL A 141 -0.50 17.54 -0.02
C VAL A 141 -0.58 19.07 0.14
N SER A 142 0.41 19.81 -0.37
CA SER A 142 0.45 21.27 -0.32
C SER A 142 -0.64 21.97 -1.14
N GLU A 143 -1.20 21.27 -2.13
CA GLU A 143 -2.23 21.81 -3.03
C GLU A 143 -3.66 21.54 -2.53
N LEU A 144 -3.79 20.70 -1.51
CA LEU A 144 -5.07 20.34 -0.92
C LEU A 144 -5.60 21.42 0.03
N SER A 145 -6.90 21.46 0.22
CA SER A 145 -7.53 22.28 1.23
C SER A 145 -7.01 21.93 2.64
N LYS A 146 -7.07 22.89 3.58
CA LYS A 146 -6.64 22.62 4.97
C LYS A 146 -7.46 21.50 5.63
N GLU A 147 -8.69 21.30 5.20
CA GLU A 147 -9.55 20.23 5.69
C GLU A 147 -9.09 18.88 5.18
N ASP A 148 -8.83 18.75 3.86
CA ASP A 148 -8.34 17.52 3.25
C ASP A 148 -6.95 17.13 3.77
N GLN A 149 -6.08 18.13 4.02
CA GLN A 149 -4.78 17.88 4.64
C GLN A 149 -4.90 17.27 6.04
N LYS A 150 -5.94 17.63 6.82
CA LYS A 150 -6.19 17.05 8.16
C LYS A 150 -6.76 15.64 8.07
N ARG A 151 -7.52 15.32 7.02
CA ARG A 151 -8.18 14.02 6.78
C ARG A 151 -7.61 13.34 5.54
N LEU A 152 -6.29 13.36 5.40
CA LEU A 152 -5.61 12.89 4.20
C LEU A 152 -5.86 11.40 3.91
N GLY A 153 -6.04 10.59 4.96
CA GLY A 153 -6.42 9.18 4.83
C GLY A 153 -7.77 9.03 4.14
N SER A 154 -8.82 9.69 4.65
CA SER A 154 -10.15 9.64 4.05
C SER A 154 -10.19 10.23 2.64
N TYR A 155 -9.40 11.27 2.39
CA TYR A 155 -9.28 11.86 1.05
C TYR A 155 -8.68 10.86 0.04
N CYS A 156 -7.57 10.21 0.40
CA CYS A 156 -6.95 9.21 -0.46
C CYS A 156 -7.78 7.93 -0.58
N GLU A 157 -8.48 7.52 0.48
CA GLU A 157 -9.41 6.39 0.47
C GLU A 157 -10.49 6.58 -0.58
N LYS A 158 -11.12 7.77 -0.61
CA LYS A 158 -12.12 8.09 -1.61
C LYS A 158 -11.57 8.00 -3.04
N ILE A 159 -10.40 8.57 -3.29
CA ILE A 159 -9.77 8.51 -4.63
C ILE A 159 -9.49 7.07 -5.04
N ILE A 160 -8.94 6.26 -4.14
CA ILE A 160 -8.62 4.85 -4.44
C ILE A 160 -9.92 4.05 -4.62
N GLN A 161 -10.97 4.33 -3.84
CA GLN A 161 -12.29 3.71 -4.02
C GLN A 161 -12.89 4.04 -5.39
N ASP A 162 -12.85 5.32 -5.80
CA ASP A 162 -13.36 5.74 -7.11
C ASP A 162 -12.57 5.08 -8.25
N MET A 163 -11.24 4.98 -8.12
CA MET A 163 -10.39 4.29 -9.10
C MET A 163 -10.71 2.78 -9.14
N LEU A 164 -10.92 2.14 -8.00
CA LEU A 164 -11.28 0.72 -7.91
C LEU A 164 -12.61 0.44 -8.62
N ASN A 165 -13.62 1.27 -8.37
CA ASN A 165 -14.92 1.15 -9.00
C ASN A 165 -14.83 1.30 -10.53
N GLN A 166 -14.02 2.26 -11.01
CA GLN A 166 -13.80 2.46 -12.46
C GLN A 166 -13.08 1.25 -13.08
N GLU A 167 -12.07 0.72 -12.42
CA GLU A 167 -11.33 -0.44 -12.91
C GLU A 167 -12.23 -1.68 -13.01
N LEU A 168 -13.01 -1.97 -11.98
CA LEU A 168 -13.94 -3.11 -11.97
C LEU A 168 -15.04 -2.96 -13.04
N ALA A 169 -15.60 -1.75 -13.21
CA ALA A 169 -16.58 -1.49 -14.25
C ALA A 169 -16.00 -1.67 -15.67
N SER A 170 -14.71 -1.43 -15.88
CA SER A 170 -14.04 -1.63 -17.16
C SER A 170 -13.81 -3.10 -17.49
N GLN A 171 -13.72 -3.97 -16.47
CA GLN A 171 -13.49 -5.41 -16.61
C GLN A 171 -14.78 -6.20 -16.88
N THR A 172 -15.94 -5.59 -16.64
CA THR A 172 -17.26 -6.21 -16.83
C THR A 172 -17.79 -6.02 -18.27
N LYS A 173 -17.10 -5.24 -19.08
CA LYS A 173 -17.39 -5.02 -20.51
C LYS A 173 -16.55 -5.94 -21.39
#